data_2eeef354390d848efb935b019232c554
#
_entry.id   2eeef354390d848efb935b019232c554
#
_cell.length_a   1.000
_cell.length_b   1.000
_cell.length_c   1.000
_cell.angle_alpha   90.00
_cell.angle_beta   90.00
_cell.angle_gamma   90.00
#
_symmetry.space_group_name_H-M   'P 1'
#
loop_
_entity.id
_entity.type
_entity.pdbx_description
1 polymer ?
#
loop_
_entity_poly.entity_id
_entity_poly.type
_entity_poly.pdbx_seq_one_letter_code
_entity_poly.pdbx_strand_id
1 'polypeptide(L)'
;MTKKLVTGMSALLLAVGVQLAQAHSPPGEARVFIIEPSDDAVVTSPVLVKMGIDGFGITPAGTKGKRRHTAGHHHVLIDLEELPDMNEPIPRDANHVHLDGGETEVLLELLPGEHSLQLLLGDEDHEPQAPALISQRIRITVQ
;
A
#
# COMPACT_ATOMS: atom_id res chain seq x y z
N MET A 1 -67.16 -20.71 33.48
CA MET A 1 -65.71 -20.36 33.76
C MET A 1 -64.88 -20.84 32.62
N THR A 2 -64.62 -20.02 31.65
CA THR A 2 -63.83 -20.33 30.46
C THR A 2 -62.50 -19.56 30.53
N LYS A 3 -61.41 -20.30 30.77
CA LYS A 3 -60.04 -19.77 30.74
C LYS A 3 -59.54 -19.67 29.29
N LYS A 4 -59.31 -18.45 28.83
CA LYS A 4 -58.63 -18.21 27.54
C LYS A 4 -57.12 -18.42 27.73
N LEU A 5 -56.55 -19.35 26.98
CA LEU A 5 -55.11 -19.50 26.83
C LEU A 5 -54.64 -18.44 25.82
N VAL A 6 -53.71 -17.58 26.24
CA VAL A 6 -53.01 -16.64 25.35
C VAL A 6 -51.66 -17.29 24.97
N THR A 7 -51.55 -17.71 23.73
CA THR A 7 -50.30 -18.25 23.16
C THR A 7 -49.44 -17.07 22.75
N GLY A 8 -48.40 -16.80 23.51
CA GLY A 8 -47.38 -15.82 23.16
C GLY A 8 -46.44 -16.37 22.07
N MET A 9 -46.45 -15.79 20.92
CA MET A 9 -45.53 -16.06 19.80
C MET A 9 -44.29 -15.22 19.99
N SER A 10 -43.21 -15.80 20.52
CA SER A 10 -41.89 -15.15 20.59
C SER A 10 -41.25 -15.09 19.20
N ALA A 11 -41.19 -13.92 18.62
CA ALA A 11 -40.42 -13.70 17.41
C ALA A 11 -38.93 -13.60 17.74
N LEU A 12 -38.16 -14.60 17.30
CA LEU A 12 -36.70 -14.60 17.39
C LEU A 12 -36.13 -13.74 16.26
N LEU A 13 -35.73 -12.52 16.59
CA LEU A 13 -34.99 -11.64 15.70
C LEU A 13 -33.58 -12.16 15.54
N LEU A 14 -33.26 -12.80 14.40
CA LEU A 14 -31.87 -13.03 13.99
C LEU A 14 -31.24 -11.70 13.59
N ALA A 15 -30.40 -11.14 14.45
CA ALA A 15 -29.52 -10.05 14.09
C ALA A 15 -28.38 -10.61 13.22
N VAL A 16 -28.47 -10.40 11.91
CA VAL A 16 -27.34 -10.62 11.00
C VAL A 16 -26.33 -9.52 11.26
N GLY A 17 -25.31 -9.83 12.05
CA GLY A 17 -24.17 -8.93 12.23
C GLY A 17 -23.37 -8.85 10.94
N VAL A 18 -23.50 -7.72 10.22
CA VAL A 18 -22.57 -7.37 9.16
C VAL A 18 -21.23 -7.05 9.84
N GLN A 19 -20.30 -7.98 9.80
CA GLN A 19 -18.91 -7.70 10.15
C GLN A 19 -18.33 -6.84 9.04
N LEU A 20 -18.24 -5.52 9.30
CA LEU A 20 -17.42 -4.63 8.49
C LEU A 20 -15.98 -5.09 8.67
N ALA A 21 -15.35 -5.54 7.59
CA ALA A 21 -13.91 -5.73 7.56
C ALA A 21 -13.29 -4.39 7.95
N GLN A 22 -12.61 -4.34 9.10
CA GLN A 22 -11.88 -3.16 9.51
C GLN A 22 -10.62 -3.10 8.65
N ALA A 23 -10.62 -2.23 7.65
CA ALA A 23 -9.40 -1.83 6.98
C ALA A 23 -8.47 -1.25 8.07
N HIS A 24 -7.29 -1.85 8.22
CA HIS A 24 -6.32 -1.41 9.20
C HIS A 24 -5.65 -0.15 8.67
N SER A 25 -6.04 0.98 9.25
CA SER A 25 -5.41 2.26 8.91
C SER A 25 -4.00 2.32 9.49
N PRO A 26 -3.00 2.79 8.73
CA PRO A 26 -1.68 3.07 9.27
C PRO A 26 -1.77 4.13 10.37
N PRO A 27 -0.79 4.21 11.28
CA PRO A 27 -0.70 5.29 12.26
C PRO A 27 -0.79 6.64 11.58
N GLY A 28 -1.49 7.60 12.17
CA GLY A 28 -1.80 8.90 11.56
C GLY A 28 -0.60 9.78 11.16
N GLU A 29 0.62 9.40 11.54
CA GLU A 29 1.88 10.07 11.19
C GLU A 29 2.78 9.21 10.27
N ALA A 30 2.30 8.06 9.79
CA ALA A 30 3.07 7.22 8.89
C ALA A 30 3.25 7.89 7.52
N ARG A 31 4.47 7.84 6.97
CA ARG A 31 4.78 8.38 5.64
C ARG A 31 5.88 7.59 4.97
N VAL A 32 5.83 7.55 3.64
CA VAL A 32 6.90 7.03 2.78
C VAL A 32 7.46 8.17 1.93
N PHE A 33 8.76 8.09 1.61
CA PHE A 33 9.43 9.13 0.85
C PHE A 33 10.66 8.58 0.11
N ILE A 34 11.01 9.21 -1.01
CA ILE A 34 12.24 8.93 -1.73
C ILE A 34 13.36 9.74 -1.06
N ILE A 35 14.45 9.06 -0.67
CA ILE A 35 15.64 9.67 -0.11
C ILE A 35 16.56 10.11 -1.24
N GLU A 36 16.78 9.23 -2.22
CA GLU A 36 17.54 9.44 -3.44
C GLU A 36 16.84 8.77 -4.61
N PRO A 37 16.84 9.39 -5.80
CA PRO A 37 17.36 10.74 -6.11
C PRO A 37 16.45 11.86 -5.59
N SER A 38 16.93 13.09 -5.57
CA SER A 38 16.10 14.27 -5.29
C SER A 38 15.20 14.59 -6.49
N ASP A 39 14.13 15.34 -6.24
CA ASP A 39 13.30 15.89 -7.33
C ASP A 39 14.14 16.76 -8.27
N ASP A 40 13.85 16.68 -9.57
CA ASP A 40 14.55 17.32 -10.67
C ASP A 40 16.05 16.95 -10.83
N ALA A 41 16.49 15.82 -10.21
CA ALA A 41 17.87 15.36 -10.35
C ALA A 41 18.19 14.89 -11.77
N VAL A 42 19.43 15.12 -12.18
CA VAL A 42 20.03 14.54 -13.40
C VAL A 42 20.88 13.36 -12.97
N VAL A 43 20.59 12.18 -13.48
CA VAL A 43 21.19 10.91 -13.06
C VAL A 43 21.61 10.05 -14.25
N THR A 44 22.37 9.00 -13.99
CA THR A 44 22.75 7.99 -15.01
C THR A 44 22.12 6.65 -14.66
N SER A 45 21.78 5.85 -15.68
CA SER A 45 21.31 4.47 -15.51
C SER A 45 22.50 3.52 -15.25
N PRO A 46 22.36 2.51 -14.33
CA PRO A 46 21.20 2.26 -13.50
C PRO A 46 21.01 3.31 -12.41
N VAL A 47 19.76 3.72 -12.16
CA VAL A 47 19.41 4.74 -11.17
C VAL A 47 19.22 4.10 -9.80
N LEU A 48 20.03 4.48 -8.82
CA LEU A 48 19.84 4.05 -7.44
C LEU A 48 18.69 4.84 -6.80
N VAL A 49 17.65 4.13 -6.39
CA VAL A 49 16.53 4.70 -5.62
C VAL A 49 16.61 4.20 -4.19
N LYS A 50 16.77 5.12 -3.24
CA LYS A 50 16.71 4.85 -1.79
C LYS A 50 15.40 5.37 -1.23
N MET A 51 14.78 4.56 -0.40
CA MET A 51 13.43 4.78 0.10
C MET A 51 13.43 4.84 1.63
N GLY A 52 12.63 5.76 2.16
CA GLY A 52 12.42 5.94 3.59
C GLY A 52 10.97 5.74 3.99
N ILE A 53 10.79 5.40 5.25
CA ILE A 53 9.50 5.26 5.90
C ILE A 53 9.61 5.74 7.35
N ASP A 54 8.62 6.50 7.80
CA ASP A 54 8.48 6.90 9.19
C ASP A 54 7.13 6.39 9.72
N GLY A 55 7.08 6.09 11.02
CA GLY A 55 5.84 5.72 11.71
C GLY A 55 5.20 4.40 11.29
N PHE A 56 5.88 3.62 10.42
CA PHE A 56 5.42 2.33 9.93
C PHE A 56 6.62 1.41 9.68
N GLY A 57 6.41 0.09 9.67
CA GLY A 57 7.50 -0.88 9.49
C GLY A 57 7.66 -1.33 8.04
N ILE A 58 8.84 -1.90 7.74
CA ILE A 58 9.09 -2.64 6.52
C ILE A 58 9.10 -4.13 6.83
N THR A 59 8.47 -4.92 5.96
CA THR A 59 8.43 -6.38 6.05
C THR A 59 8.32 -6.99 4.66
N PRO A 60 8.89 -8.18 4.42
CA PRO A 60 8.71 -8.88 3.15
C PRO A 60 7.24 -9.18 2.84
N ALA A 61 6.92 -9.27 1.55
CA ALA A 61 5.63 -9.72 1.06
C ALA A 61 5.26 -11.09 1.66
N GLY A 62 3.98 -11.35 1.84
CA GLY A 62 3.50 -12.61 2.42
C GLY A 62 3.76 -12.80 3.91
N THR A 63 4.30 -11.80 4.62
CA THR A 63 4.52 -11.86 6.06
C THR A 63 3.19 -11.93 6.79
N LYS A 64 3.01 -12.99 7.60
CA LYS A 64 1.78 -13.24 8.36
C LYS A 64 1.93 -12.87 9.84
N GLY A 65 0.80 -12.69 10.52
CA GLY A 65 0.74 -12.44 11.95
C GLY A 65 0.59 -10.95 12.30
N LYS A 66 1.00 -10.57 13.51
CA LYS A 66 0.72 -9.22 14.05
C LYS A 66 1.37 -8.06 13.25
N ARG A 67 2.43 -8.33 12.52
CA ARG A 67 3.16 -7.31 11.75
C ARG A 67 2.47 -6.89 10.45
N ARG A 68 1.54 -7.69 9.95
CA ARG A 68 0.81 -7.38 8.72
C ARG A 68 0.06 -6.04 8.75
N HIS A 69 -0.27 -5.53 9.93
CA HIS A 69 -1.05 -4.30 10.10
C HIS A 69 -0.21 -3.09 10.53
N THR A 70 1.10 -3.29 10.71
CA THR A 70 2.02 -2.24 11.16
C THR A 70 3.26 -2.14 10.28
N ALA A 71 3.32 -2.93 9.23
CA ALA A 71 4.43 -2.99 8.29
C ALA A 71 3.94 -3.39 6.90
N GLY A 72 4.70 -3.03 5.89
CA GLY A 72 4.46 -3.35 4.49
C GLY A 72 5.76 -3.35 3.72
N HIS A 73 5.70 -3.39 2.40
CA HIS A 73 6.86 -3.31 1.53
C HIS A 73 6.67 -2.27 0.44
N HIS A 74 7.79 -1.72 -0.02
CA HIS A 74 7.79 -0.67 -1.02
C HIS A 74 7.44 -1.20 -2.41
N HIS A 75 6.72 -0.38 -3.16
CA HIS A 75 6.58 -0.48 -4.61
C HIS A 75 7.04 0.83 -5.22
N VAL A 76 7.80 0.75 -6.30
CA VAL A 76 8.20 1.95 -7.07
C VAL A 76 7.32 2.04 -8.30
N LEU A 77 6.58 3.14 -8.39
CA LEU A 77 5.74 3.50 -9.52
C LEU A 77 6.57 4.36 -10.47
N ILE A 78 6.66 3.95 -11.74
CA ILE A 78 7.50 4.58 -12.75
C ILE A 78 6.61 5.07 -13.90
N ASP A 79 6.68 6.37 -14.22
CA ASP A 79 6.01 6.99 -15.39
C ASP A 79 4.50 6.76 -15.45
N LEU A 80 3.84 6.66 -14.30
CA LEU A 80 2.39 6.52 -14.26
C LEU A 80 1.71 7.90 -14.41
N GLU A 81 0.77 8.00 -15.34
CA GLU A 81 -0.13 9.16 -15.44
C GLU A 81 -1.19 9.09 -14.34
N GLU A 82 -1.76 7.91 -14.14
CA GLU A 82 -2.78 7.63 -13.12
C GLU A 82 -2.27 6.59 -12.12
N LEU A 83 -2.69 6.75 -10.87
CA LEU A 83 -2.36 5.78 -9.82
C LEU A 83 -3.15 4.48 -10.02
N PRO A 84 -2.62 3.33 -9.56
CA PRO A 84 -3.36 2.08 -9.55
C PRO A 84 -4.60 2.19 -8.64
N ASP A 85 -5.55 1.29 -8.82
CA ASP A 85 -6.71 1.20 -7.93
C ASP A 85 -6.24 0.88 -6.51
N MET A 86 -6.60 1.74 -5.56
CA MET A 86 -6.18 1.59 -4.16
C MET A 86 -6.94 0.50 -3.39
N ASN A 87 -7.93 -0.14 -4.02
CA ASN A 87 -8.72 -1.23 -3.45
C ASN A 87 -8.41 -2.59 -4.09
N GLU A 88 -7.41 -2.63 -4.95
CA GLU A 88 -6.97 -3.84 -5.66
C GLU A 88 -5.47 -4.06 -5.45
N PRO A 89 -4.98 -5.29 -5.57
CA PRO A 89 -3.54 -5.54 -5.52
C PRO A 89 -2.78 -4.73 -6.57
N ILE A 90 -1.66 -4.15 -6.15
CA ILE A 90 -0.78 -3.35 -7.01
C ILE A 90 -0.34 -4.20 -8.21
N PRO A 91 -0.55 -3.74 -9.46
CA PRO A 91 -0.14 -4.46 -10.66
C PRO A 91 1.36 -4.83 -10.63
N ARG A 92 1.73 -5.87 -11.34
CA ARG A 92 3.14 -6.29 -11.47
C ARG A 92 3.56 -6.20 -12.94
N ASP A 93 4.23 -5.11 -13.29
CA ASP A 93 4.72 -4.85 -14.65
C ASP A 93 5.95 -3.91 -14.61
N ALA A 94 6.39 -3.42 -15.75
CA ALA A 94 7.56 -2.56 -15.85
C ALA A 94 7.39 -1.18 -15.15
N ASN A 95 6.16 -0.73 -14.95
CA ASN A 95 5.84 0.54 -14.31
C ASN A 95 5.52 0.40 -12.81
N HIS A 96 5.39 -0.85 -12.31
CA HIS A 96 5.11 -1.16 -10.91
C HIS A 96 6.15 -2.15 -10.39
N VAL A 97 7.26 -1.64 -9.89
CA VAL A 97 8.37 -2.45 -9.38
C VAL A 97 8.08 -2.87 -7.94
N HIS A 98 8.01 -4.18 -7.70
CA HIS A 98 7.76 -4.77 -6.40
C HIS A 98 9.05 -5.08 -5.66
N LEU A 99 9.16 -4.66 -4.41
CA LEU A 99 10.30 -4.92 -3.53
C LEU A 99 9.90 -5.97 -2.47
N ASP A 100 9.63 -7.18 -2.97
CA ASP A 100 9.00 -8.28 -2.23
C ASP A 100 9.82 -8.77 -1.02
N GLY A 101 11.13 -8.55 -1.02
CA GLY A 101 12.02 -8.90 0.08
C GLY A 101 12.04 -7.88 1.22
N GLY A 102 11.33 -6.76 1.08
CA GLY A 102 11.38 -5.65 2.03
C GLY A 102 12.61 -4.77 1.83
N GLU A 103 13.10 -4.69 0.59
CA GLU A 103 14.23 -3.84 0.23
C GLU A 103 13.87 -2.36 0.45
N THR A 104 14.87 -1.58 0.84
CA THR A 104 14.77 -0.14 1.03
C THR A 104 15.58 0.65 -0.01
N GLU A 105 16.19 -0.06 -0.94
CA GLU A 105 16.87 0.51 -2.10
C GLU A 105 16.77 -0.43 -3.30
N VAL A 106 16.83 0.13 -4.50
CA VAL A 106 16.79 -0.61 -5.77
C VAL A 106 17.56 0.13 -6.86
N LEU A 107 18.17 -0.62 -7.78
CA LEU A 107 18.73 -0.09 -9.02
C LEU A 107 17.71 -0.26 -10.14
N LEU A 108 17.34 0.83 -10.79
CA LEU A 108 16.40 0.86 -11.91
C LEU A 108 17.14 1.08 -13.23
N GLU A 109 16.99 0.16 -14.16
CA GLU A 109 17.45 0.34 -15.54
C GLU A 109 16.42 1.18 -16.29
N LEU A 110 16.71 2.47 -16.45
CA LEU A 110 15.85 3.42 -17.15
C LEU A 110 16.53 3.91 -18.42
N LEU A 111 15.77 4.14 -19.47
CA LEU A 111 16.25 4.72 -20.70
C LEU A 111 16.59 6.21 -20.51
N PRO A 112 17.48 6.80 -21.33
CA PRO A 112 17.69 8.24 -21.30
C PRO A 112 16.39 9.00 -21.55
N GLY A 113 16.16 10.07 -20.78
CA GLY A 113 14.97 10.91 -20.87
C GLY A 113 14.41 11.30 -19.51
N GLU A 114 13.25 11.94 -19.53
CA GLU A 114 12.52 12.33 -18.31
C GLU A 114 11.70 11.14 -17.79
N HIS A 115 11.76 10.93 -16.47
CA HIS A 115 11.00 9.90 -15.77
C HIS A 115 10.36 10.47 -14.51
N SER A 116 9.25 9.92 -14.12
CA SER A 116 8.64 10.17 -12.81
C SER A 116 8.75 8.93 -11.93
N LEU A 117 9.04 9.16 -10.64
CA LEU A 117 9.10 8.11 -9.62
C LEU A 117 8.18 8.47 -8.46
N GLN A 118 7.49 7.47 -7.92
CA GLN A 118 6.65 7.61 -6.75
C GLN A 118 6.66 6.30 -5.96
N LEU A 119 6.55 6.35 -4.63
CA LEU A 119 6.44 5.15 -3.80
C LEU A 119 4.99 4.90 -3.41
N LEU A 120 4.63 3.63 -3.36
CA LEU A 120 3.38 3.15 -2.77
C LEU A 120 3.71 1.96 -1.86
N LEU A 121 3.23 1.98 -0.62
CA LEU A 121 3.42 0.87 0.30
C LEU A 121 2.27 -0.12 0.16
N GLY A 122 2.61 -1.37 -0.08
CA GLY A 122 1.66 -2.49 -0.10
C GLY A 122 1.80 -3.36 1.15
N ASP A 123 0.73 -4.01 1.52
CA ASP A 123 0.68 -5.00 2.59
C ASP A 123 1.22 -6.37 2.12
N GLU A 124 1.02 -7.42 2.90
CA GLU A 124 1.48 -8.77 2.59
C GLU A 124 0.87 -9.39 1.32
N ASP A 125 -0.29 -8.90 0.88
CA ASP A 125 -1.01 -9.36 -0.31
C ASP A 125 -0.88 -8.34 -1.47
N HIS A 126 0.03 -7.35 -1.34
CA HIS A 126 0.27 -6.25 -2.29
C HIS A 126 -0.89 -5.26 -2.42
N GLU A 127 -1.81 -5.23 -1.47
CA GLU A 127 -2.86 -4.23 -1.43
C GLU A 127 -2.35 -2.95 -0.78
N PRO A 128 -2.65 -1.76 -1.35
CA PRO A 128 -2.32 -0.49 -0.71
C PRO A 128 -2.93 -0.37 0.69
N GLN A 129 -2.20 0.27 1.60
CA GLN A 129 -2.72 0.58 2.93
C GLN A 129 -3.96 1.49 2.84
N ALA A 130 -4.84 1.44 3.83
CA ALA A 130 -6.00 2.33 3.92
C ALA A 130 -5.96 3.19 5.21
N PRO A 131 -5.67 4.50 5.12
CA PRO A 131 -5.37 5.29 3.90
C PRO A 131 -4.03 4.89 3.26
N ALA A 132 -3.91 5.11 1.95
CA ALA A 132 -2.72 4.74 1.20
C ALA A 132 -1.48 5.48 1.72
N LEU A 133 -0.39 4.75 1.95
CA LEU A 133 0.93 5.32 2.20
C LEU A 133 1.64 5.50 0.85
N ILE A 134 1.56 6.71 0.33
CA ILE A 134 2.10 7.10 -0.95
C ILE A 134 3.02 8.31 -0.80
N SER A 135 4.16 8.32 -1.50
CA SER A 135 5.10 9.43 -1.48
C SER A 135 4.65 10.58 -2.38
N GLN A 136 5.35 11.70 -2.28
CA GLN A 136 5.35 12.69 -3.35
C GLN A 136 5.93 12.04 -4.61
N ARG A 137 5.42 12.47 -5.78
CA ARG A 137 6.00 12.12 -7.08
C ARG A 137 7.18 13.05 -7.33
N ILE A 138 8.31 12.49 -7.68
CA ILE A 138 9.49 13.22 -8.14
C ILE A 138 9.68 13.04 -9.65
N ARG A 139 10.40 13.97 -10.29
CA ARG A 139 10.88 13.86 -11.65
C ARG A 139 12.40 13.76 -11.66
N ILE A 140 12.92 13.01 -12.60
CA ILE A 140 14.36 12.88 -12.85
C ILE A 140 14.64 12.93 -14.34
N THR A 141 15.86 13.29 -14.70
CA THR A 141 16.35 13.18 -16.08
C THR A 141 17.49 12.18 -16.11
N VAL A 142 17.35 11.12 -16.90
CA VAL A 142 18.38 10.09 -17.12
C VAL A 142 19.20 10.48 -18.36
N GLN A 143 20.54 10.47 -18.24
CA GLN A 143 21.51 10.79 -19.32
C GLN A 143 22.29 9.54 -19.74
#